data_e13982c7e2e1148f4b60ddf2a3cc92ae
#
_entry.id   e13982c7e2e1148f4b60ddf2a3cc92ae
#
_cell.length_a   1.000
_cell.length_b   1.000
_cell.length_c   1.000
_cell.angle_alpha   90.00
_cell.angle_beta   90.00
_cell.angle_gamma   90.00
#
_symmetry.space_group_name_H-M   'P 1'
#
loop_
_entity.id
_entity.type
_entity.pdbx_description
1 polymer ?
#
loop_
_entity_poly.entity_id
_entity_poly.type
_entity_poly.pdbx_seq_one_letter_code
_entity_poly.pdbx_strand_id
1 'polypeptide(L)'
;MRKDLARVALLAAVSLPAGLVGAPALQSAPAHARTDPARPGWHGSGVAPFFAAPSRSLPGTETTVAWQTTPAAKREAVPLAQPGEPLFADSFTLAMTGDILLHQPLVAQARSDGGGRPDFLPMFSGIRRVISGADLALCHLETPLAPRRGPFSGYPTFSAPPQVVTAIKRIGYDGCSTASNHTVDKGEPGVIRTLQALDRAGLRYAGSARTADEARLITLYNANGVQVAHLSYTYGTNGLPLPPRKPWMVNVGLAPRKIAAAAARARREGADVVVVSLHWGEEYRHAPTAEQRRVARALLGSPSVDLVVGHHAHVVQPFERIGDKWVAYGLGNQVANPSAGIAATHEGAIAWFRFERTADGWRVHPSFAPTKIGAGPPIRLAVTRSPSVAQVVRSLGERVPLLK
;
A
#
# COMPACT_ATOMS: atom_id res chain seq x y z
N MET A 1 -69.79 -21.61 -7.88
CA MET A 1 -69.82 -21.85 -9.34
C MET A 1 -68.37 -21.77 -9.79
N ARG A 2 -67.63 -22.88 -9.87
CA ARG A 2 -67.35 -23.74 -11.04
C ARG A 2 -66.82 -22.90 -12.20
N LYS A 3 -65.62 -23.08 -12.75
CA LYS A 3 -64.92 -24.22 -13.39
C LYS A 3 -63.45 -23.82 -13.58
N ASP A 4 -62.41 -24.53 -13.23
CA ASP A 4 -61.73 -25.69 -13.86
C ASP A 4 -61.32 -25.50 -15.33
N LEU A 5 -60.04 -25.78 -15.57
CA LEU A 5 -59.39 -26.56 -16.67
C LEU A 5 -57.96 -25.94 -16.88
N ALA A 6 -56.83 -26.53 -16.52
CA ALA A 6 -56.18 -27.80 -16.83
C ALA A 6 -55.51 -27.86 -18.22
N ARG A 7 -54.16 -28.12 -18.18
CA ARG A 7 -53.27 -28.80 -19.16
C ARG A 7 -52.87 -28.01 -20.41
N VAL A 8 -51.60 -28.02 -20.84
CA VAL A 8 -50.81 -29.16 -21.34
C VAL A 8 -49.34 -28.81 -21.35
N ALA A 9 -48.48 -29.74 -20.89
CA ALA A 9 -47.06 -29.80 -21.09
C ALA A 9 -46.69 -30.25 -22.50
N LEU A 10 -45.66 -29.69 -23.09
CA LEU A 10 -45.01 -30.28 -24.27
C LEU A 10 -43.50 -30.30 -24.06
N LEU A 11 -42.99 -31.50 -23.80
CA LEU A 11 -41.59 -31.87 -23.87
C LEU A 11 -41.20 -31.99 -25.35
N ALA A 12 -40.15 -31.29 -25.77
CA ALA A 12 -39.44 -31.61 -26.99
C ALA A 12 -37.96 -31.89 -26.63
N ALA A 13 -37.61 -33.15 -26.64
CA ALA A 13 -36.25 -33.63 -26.62
C ALA A 13 -35.65 -33.46 -28.02
N VAL A 14 -34.51 -32.78 -28.10
CA VAL A 14 -33.68 -32.77 -29.33
C VAL A 14 -32.33 -33.38 -28.96
N SER A 15 -32.08 -34.51 -29.60
CA SER A 15 -30.87 -35.32 -29.50
C SER A 15 -29.67 -34.61 -30.16
N LEU A 16 -28.54 -34.61 -29.47
CA LEU A 16 -27.22 -34.22 -29.98
C LEU A 16 -26.54 -35.44 -30.68
N PRO A 17 -25.81 -35.25 -31.77
CA PRO A 17 -24.79 -36.20 -32.16
C PRO A 17 -23.43 -35.87 -31.53
N ALA A 18 -22.81 -36.90 -30.99
CA ALA A 18 -21.44 -36.90 -30.51
C ALA A 18 -20.45 -36.76 -31.70
N GLY A 19 -19.69 -35.69 -31.73
CA GLY A 19 -18.53 -35.50 -32.59
C GLY A 19 -17.26 -35.52 -31.77
N LEU A 20 -16.51 -36.61 -31.83
CA LEU A 20 -15.16 -36.75 -31.36
C LEU A 20 -14.25 -35.85 -32.22
N VAL A 21 -13.58 -34.87 -31.59
CA VAL A 21 -12.39 -34.21 -32.16
C VAL A 21 -11.28 -34.37 -31.15
N GLY A 22 -10.25 -35.11 -31.55
CA GLY A 22 -9.10 -35.44 -30.74
C GLY A 22 -8.23 -34.24 -30.42
N ALA A 23 -7.73 -34.21 -29.22
CA ALA A 23 -6.65 -33.32 -28.79
C ALA A 23 -5.31 -33.81 -29.35
N PRO A 24 -4.42 -32.93 -29.83
CA PRO A 24 -3.07 -33.34 -30.19
C PRO A 24 -2.23 -33.51 -28.91
N ALA A 25 -1.61 -34.68 -28.83
CA ALA A 25 -0.62 -35.03 -27.83
C ALA A 25 0.63 -34.14 -27.97
N LEU A 26 1.02 -33.52 -26.90
CA LEU A 26 2.34 -32.88 -26.78
C LEU A 26 3.41 -33.96 -26.67
N GLN A 27 4.19 -34.10 -27.70
CA GLN A 27 5.41 -34.94 -27.74
C GLN A 27 6.49 -34.31 -26.86
N SER A 28 6.93 -35.07 -25.89
CA SER A 28 8.16 -34.84 -25.12
C SER A 28 9.38 -34.94 -25.99
N ALA A 29 10.18 -33.89 -26.12
CA ALA A 29 11.49 -33.91 -26.74
C ALA A 29 12.55 -34.48 -25.76
N PRO A 30 13.55 -35.22 -26.26
CA PRO A 30 14.55 -35.92 -25.44
C PRO A 30 15.64 -34.96 -24.95
N ALA A 31 16.10 -35.22 -23.73
CA ALA A 31 17.27 -34.59 -23.12
C ALA A 31 18.53 -34.87 -23.91
N HIS A 32 19.16 -33.86 -24.49
CA HIS A 32 20.54 -33.94 -24.97
C HIS A 32 21.49 -33.54 -23.83
N ALA A 33 22.25 -34.53 -23.36
CA ALA A 33 23.45 -34.32 -22.59
C ALA A 33 24.45 -33.51 -23.42
N ARG A 34 24.96 -32.42 -22.91
CA ARG A 34 26.13 -31.74 -23.43
C ARG A 34 27.24 -31.74 -22.39
N THR A 35 28.31 -32.36 -22.85
CA THR A 35 29.64 -32.50 -22.30
C THR A 35 30.26 -31.12 -21.96
N ASP A 36 30.89 -31.12 -20.80
CA ASP A 36 31.75 -30.07 -20.23
C ASP A 36 33.08 -30.00 -21.01
N PRO A 37 33.62 -28.84 -21.34
CA PRO A 37 35.04 -28.73 -21.57
C PRO A 37 35.73 -27.81 -20.55
N ALA A 38 36.63 -28.44 -19.81
CA ALA A 38 37.94 -27.98 -19.39
C ALA A 38 38.09 -26.62 -18.69
N ARG A 39 38.33 -26.72 -17.39
CA ARG A 39 39.06 -25.69 -16.61
C ARG A 39 40.54 -25.65 -17.06
N PRO A 40 41.16 -24.47 -17.18
CA PRO A 40 42.60 -24.34 -16.99
C PRO A 40 42.89 -24.04 -15.54
N GLY A 41 43.73 -24.86 -14.94
CA GLY A 41 44.26 -24.64 -13.60
C GLY A 41 45.25 -23.47 -13.58
N TRP A 42 45.26 -22.75 -12.46
CA TRP A 42 46.39 -21.91 -12.07
C TRP A 42 46.99 -22.44 -10.77
N HIS A 43 48.20 -22.99 -10.91
CA HIS A 43 49.13 -23.28 -9.81
C HIS A 43 50.06 -22.09 -9.58
N GLY A 44 50.43 -21.88 -8.34
CA GLY A 44 51.73 -21.31 -8.03
C GLY A 44 51.71 -20.02 -7.23
N SER A 45 51.75 -20.15 -5.94
CA SER A 45 52.82 -19.80 -5.00
C SER A 45 53.56 -18.47 -5.24
N GLY A 46 53.57 -17.61 -4.25
CA GLY A 46 54.50 -16.47 -4.14
C GLY A 46 54.21 -15.62 -2.91
N VAL A 47 54.99 -15.89 -1.83
CA VAL A 47 54.96 -15.19 -0.54
C VAL A 47 55.93 -14.00 -0.57
N ALA A 48 55.47 -12.85 -0.04
CA ALA A 48 56.20 -11.77 0.66
C ALA A 48 57.20 -10.89 -0.13
N PRO A 49 57.75 -9.82 0.44
CA PRO A 49 57.39 -9.08 1.67
C PRO A 49 57.36 -7.55 1.53
N PHE A 50 56.88 -6.90 2.61
CA PHE A 50 57.26 -5.61 3.15
C PHE A 50 58.04 -4.60 2.29
N PHE A 51 57.40 -3.41 2.07
CA PHE A 51 58.16 -2.14 2.06
C PHE A 51 57.41 -1.09 2.87
N ALA A 52 58.10 -0.65 3.92
CA ALA A 52 57.77 0.52 4.70
C ALA A 52 57.98 1.79 3.86
N ALA A 53 57.01 2.68 3.85
CA ALA A 53 57.14 4.03 3.30
C ALA A 53 57.49 5.01 4.44
N PRO A 54 58.34 5.99 4.17
CA PRO A 54 58.84 6.89 5.21
C PRO A 54 57.85 7.98 5.57
N SER A 55 57.74 8.24 6.86
CA SER A 55 57.07 9.39 7.47
C SER A 55 57.68 10.70 7.00
N ARG A 56 56.91 11.54 6.32
CA ARG A 56 57.21 12.96 6.21
C ARG A 56 56.30 13.74 7.13
N SER A 57 56.86 14.25 8.20
CA SER A 57 56.30 15.30 9.06
C SER A 57 56.23 16.61 8.28
N LEU A 58 55.01 17.20 8.22
CA LEU A 58 54.81 18.59 7.84
C LEU A 58 54.51 19.43 9.09
N PRO A 59 54.97 20.68 9.13
CA PRO A 59 54.91 21.50 10.34
C PRO A 59 53.49 21.97 10.62
N GLY A 60 53.20 22.07 11.92
CA GLY A 60 51.90 22.45 12.45
C GLY A 60 51.47 23.88 12.12
N THR A 61 50.21 24.01 11.81
CA THR A 61 49.40 25.18 12.10
C THR A 61 48.20 24.69 12.89
N GLU A 62 48.24 24.86 14.20
CA GLU A 62 47.10 24.72 15.07
C GLU A 62 46.07 25.79 14.73
N THR A 63 45.06 25.42 13.92
CA THR A 63 43.87 26.23 13.80
C THR A 63 42.89 25.71 14.84
N THR A 64 42.86 26.34 15.99
CA THR A 64 41.82 26.17 17.01
C THR A 64 40.49 26.58 16.40
N VAL A 65 39.73 25.62 15.95
CA VAL A 65 38.31 25.81 15.60
C VAL A 65 37.55 25.95 16.92
N ALA A 66 37.29 27.21 17.30
CA ALA A 66 36.37 27.50 18.39
C ALA A 66 34.96 26.99 18.00
N TRP A 67 34.54 25.95 18.70
CA TRP A 67 33.14 25.52 18.64
C TRP A 67 32.30 26.62 19.27
N GLN A 68 31.66 27.44 18.43
CA GLN A 68 30.59 28.32 18.90
C GLN A 68 29.45 27.42 19.36
N THR A 69 29.30 27.27 20.64
CA THR A 69 28.11 26.71 21.29
C THR A 69 26.96 27.65 20.99
N THR A 70 26.16 27.28 20.02
CA THR A 70 24.84 27.91 19.82
C THR A 70 24.07 27.76 21.13
N PRO A 71 23.55 28.84 21.73
CA PRO A 71 22.75 28.70 22.94
C PRO A 71 21.60 27.77 22.67
N ALA A 72 21.41 26.77 23.51
CA ALA A 72 20.29 25.87 23.47
C ALA A 72 19.02 26.73 23.42
N ALA A 73 18.27 26.61 22.33
CA ALA A 73 16.95 27.20 22.22
C ALA A 73 16.19 26.78 23.49
N LYS A 74 15.75 27.77 24.29
CA LYS A 74 14.86 27.53 25.43
C LYS A 74 13.71 26.69 24.89
N ARG A 75 13.59 25.44 25.35
CA ARG A 75 12.38 24.67 25.19
C ARG A 75 11.31 25.50 25.87
N GLU A 76 10.40 26.09 25.10
CA GLU A 76 9.17 26.64 25.65
C GLU A 76 8.54 25.50 26.43
N ALA A 77 8.28 25.73 27.69
CA ALA A 77 7.57 24.80 28.54
C ALA A 77 6.20 24.61 27.91
N VAL A 78 5.91 23.34 27.51
CA VAL A 78 4.55 22.97 27.11
C VAL A 78 3.64 23.39 28.26
N PRO A 79 2.63 24.23 28.03
CA PRO A 79 1.71 24.63 29.09
C PRO A 79 1.14 23.37 29.73
N LEU A 80 1.18 23.28 31.04
CA LEU A 80 0.47 22.25 31.79
C LEU A 80 -1.01 22.39 31.45
N ALA A 81 -1.63 21.33 30.96
CA ALA A 81 -3.06 21.30 30.65
C ALA A 81 -3.86 21.80 31.89
N GLN A 82 -4.80 22.70 31.65
CA GLN A 82 -5.67 23.20 32.72
C GLN A 82 -6.49 22.02 33.27
N PRO A 83 -6.74 21.93 34.56
CA PRO A 83 -7.59 20.88 35.13
C PRO A 83 -9.00 20.98 34.52
N GLY A 84 -9.38 19.98 33.69
CA GLY A 84 -10.70 19.92 33.03
C GLY A 84 -10.67 19.94 31.50
N GLU A 85 -9.53 20.26 30.84
CA GLU A 85 -9.40 20.03 29.40
C GLU A 85 -9.16 18.54 29.15
N PRO A 86 -9.93 17.92 28.22
CA PRO A 86 -9.65 16.54 27.84
C PRO A 86 -8.24 16.43 27.26
N LEU A 87 -7.42 15.56 27.86
CA LEU A 87 -6.02 15.31 27.44
C LEU A 87 -5.92 14.77 26.00
N PHE A 88 -7.05 14.46 25.37
CA PHE A 88 -7.15 13.91 24.01
C PHE A 88 -8.30 14.57 23.26
N ALA A 89 -8.12 14.77 21.96
CA ALA A 89 -9.21 15.24 21.12
C ALA A 89 -10.37 14.23 21.09
N ASP A 90 -11.60 14.75 21.15
CA ASP A 90 -12.81 13.93 21.05
C ASP A 90 -13.06 13.38 19.65
N SER A 91 -12.28 13.82 18.67
CA SER A 91 -12.37 13.34 17.29
C SER A 91 -11.08 13.59 16.50
N PHE A 92 -10.85 12.76 15.48
CA PHE A 92 -9.84 12.99 14.46
C PHE A 92 -10.33 12.49 13.11
N THR A 93 -9.65 12.91 12.04
CA THR A 93 -9.93 12.51 10.66
C THR A 93 -8.79 11.72 10.08
N LEU A 94 -9.12 10.61 9.38
CA LEU A 94 -8.20 9.75 8.68
C LEU A 94 -8.55 9.73 7.19
N ALA A 95 -7.61 10.14 6.32
CA ALA A 95 -7.71 9.94 4.88
C ALA A 95 -6.91 8.69 4.45
N MET A 96 -7.52 7.84 3.65
CA MET A 96 -6.85 6.68 3.05
C MET A 96 -7.11 6.65 1.55
N THR A 97 -6.10 6.23 0.78
CA THR A 97 -6.18 6.25 -0.69
C THR A 97 -5.83 4.90 -1.29
N GLY A 98 -6.26 4.69 -2.53
CA GLY A 98 -5.99 3.48 -3.28
C GLY A 98 -4.55 3.32 -3.73
N ASP A 99 -4.36 2.49 -4.74
CA ASP A 99 -3.08 1.92 -5.13
C ASP A 99 -2.19 2.94 -5.86
N ILE A 100 -0.97 3.13 -5.37
CA ILE A 100 0.10 3.86 -6.06
C ILE A 100 0.96 2.81 -6.77
N LEU A 101 0.66 2.63 -8.07
CA LEU A 101 1.24 1.61 -8.94
C LEU A 101 1.91 2.27 -10.14
N LEU A 102 3.23 2.47 -10.07
CA LEU A 102 3.96 3.33 -11.01
C LEU A 102 4.33 2.61 -12.32
N HIS A 103 3.42 2.63 -13.27
CA HIS A 103 3.64 2.18 -14.65
C HIS A 103 4.57 3.13 -15.43
N GLN A 104 5.17 2.64 -16.51
CA GLN A 104 6.14 3.40 -17.32
C GLN A 104 5.62 4.76 -17.84
N PRO A 105 4.36 4.91 -18.32
CA PRO A 105 3.86 6.21 -18.74
C PRO A 105 3.88 7.27 -17.64
N LEU A 106 3.64 6.86 -16.37
CA LEU A 106 3.71 7.76 -15.22
C LEU A 106 5.15 8.22 -14.95
N VAL A 107 6.12 7.32 -15.12
CA VAL A 107 7.56 7.63 -14.99
C VAL A 107 8.01 8.58 -16.12
N ALA A 108 7.53 8.35 -17.36
CA ALA A 108 7.79 9.23 -18.50
C ALA A 108 7.19 10.62 -18.26
N GLN A 109 5.94 10.71 -17.80
CA GLN A 109 5.30 11.97 -17.45
C GLN A 109 6.06 12.70 -16.34
N ALA A 110 6.46 12.01 -15.28
CA ALA A 110 7.22 12.63 -14.19
C ALA A 110 8.59 13.15 -14.67
N ARG A 111 9.24 12.46 -15.61
CA ARG A 111 10.47 12.98 -16.24
C ARG A 111 10.22 14.23 -17.07
N SER A 112 9.14 14.27 -17.84
CA SER A 112 8.72 15.46 -18.60
C SER A 112 8.47 16.65 -17.66
N ASP A 113 7.73 16.40 -16.56
CA ASP A 113 7.40 17.43 -15.56
C ASP A 113 8.66 17.99 -14.86
N GLY A 114 9.68 17.17 -14.68
CA GLY A 114 10.92 17.54 -13.99
C GLY A 114 12.12 17.85 -14.89
N GLY A 115 11.89 18.12 -16.19
CA GLY A 115 12.97 18.47 -17.12
C GLY A 115 14.04 17.38 -17.25
N GLY A 116 13.63 16.12 -17.32
CA GLY A 116 14.50 14.93 -17.44
C GLY A 116 14.74 14.19 -16.13
N ARG A 117 14.47 14.78 -14.97
CA ARG A 117 14.49 14.11 -13.66
C ARG A 117 13.05 13.86 -13.19
N PRO A 118 12.72 12.66 -12.66
CA PRO A 118 11.35 12.41 -12.24
C PRO A 118 10.87 13.39 -11.16
N ASP A 119 9.82 14.17 -11.47
CA ASP A 119 9.05 14.97 -10.52
C ASP A 119 7.58 14.52 -10.58
N PHE A 120 7.11 13.89 -9.53
CA PHE A 120 5.73 13.40 -9.42
C PHE A 120 4.79 14.42 -8.79
N LEU A 121 5.28 15.54 -8.25
CA LEU A 121 4.44 16.49 -7.53
C LEU A 121 3.31 17.08 -8.40
N PRO A 122 3.53 17.46 -9.68
CA PRO A 122 2.45 17.94 -10.54
C PRO A 122 1.35 16.89 -10.75
N MET A 123 1.72 15.58 -10.78
CA MET A 123 0.77 14.49 -10.97
C MET A 123 -0.19 14.35 -9.79
N PHE A 124 0.28 14.56 -8.56
CA PHE A 124 -0.49 14.43 -7.34
C PHE A 124 -1.19 15.72 -6.88
N SER A 125 -0.84 16.86 -7.45
CA SER A 125 -1.23 18.18 -6.92
C SER A 125 -2.73 18.39 -6.77
N GLY A 126 -3.55 17.80 -7.65
CA GLY A 126 -5.00 17.95 -7.66
C GLY A 126 -5.74 17.33 -6.47
N ILE A 127 -5.06 16.50 -5.66
CA ILE A 127 -5.65 15.92 -4.43
C ILE A 127 -5.07 16.54 -3.15
N ARG A 128 -4.09 17.43 -3.26
CA ARG A 128 -3.35 17.96 -2.12
C ARG A 128 -4.27 18.51 -1.03
N ARG A 129 -5.28 19.33 -1.40
CA ARG A 129 -6.18 19.95 -0.43
C ARG A 129 -6.92 18.90 0.41
N VAL A 130 -7.36 17.81 -0.20
CA VAL A 130 -8.06 16.76 0.53
C VAL A 130 -7.10 16.01 1.45
N ILE A 131 -5.94 15.60 0.95
CA ILE A 131 -4.97 14.83 1.74
C ILE A 131 -4.44 15.64 2.92
N SER A 132 -3.98 16.88 2.68
CA SER A 132 -3.42 17.72 3.73
C SER A 132 -4.46 18.31 4.72
N GLY A 133 -5.74 18.10 4.45
CA GLY A 133 -6.84 18.50 5.34
C GLY A 133 -7.20 17.45 6.39
N ALA A 134 -6.64 16.24 6.31
CA ALA A 134 -6.85 15.22 7.32
C ALA A 134 -5.82 15.34 8.46
N ASP A 135 -6.20 14.93 9.67
CA ASP A 135 -5.30 14.86 10.82
C ASP A 135 -4.28 13.72 10.66
N LEU A 136 -4.65 12.69 9.90
CA LEU A 136 -3.78 11.58 9.49
C LEU A 136 -4.11 11.16 8.06
N ALA A 137 -3.12 11.06 7.20
CA ALA A 137 -3.29 10.60 5.81
C ALA A 137 -2.36 9.43 5.48
N LEU A 138 -2.93 8.32 5.01
CA LEU A 138 -2.21 7.10 4.70
C LEU A 138 -2.39 6.70 3.24
N CYS A 139 -1.26 6.41 2.55
CA CYS A 139 -1.27 5.86 1.19
C CYS A 139 -1.09 4.35 1.15
N HIS A 140 -1.31 3.75 0.00
CA HIS A 140 -0.85 2.40 -0.32
C HIS A 140 0.23 2.48 -1.39
N LEU A 141 1.49 2.23 -1.01
CA LEU A 141 2.61 2.18 -1.95
C LEU A 141 2.81 0.74 -2.39
N GLU A 142 2.24 0.41 -3.54
CA GLU A 142 2.17 -0.97 -4.03
C GLU A 142 3.51 -1.46 -4.60
N THR A 143 4.28 -0.56 -5.23
CA THR A 143 5.52 -0.93 -5.94
C THR A 143 6.77 -0.70 -5.11
N PRO A 144 7.77 -1.62 -5.19
CA PRO A 144 9.09 -1.38 -4.61
C PRO A 144 9.84 -0.28 -5.36
N LEU A 145 10.74 0.39 -4.66
CA LEU A 145 11.51 1.51 -5.19
C LEU A 145 12.89 1.07 -5.71
N ALA A 146 13.28 1.69 -6.81
CA ALA A 146 14.56 1.55 -7.46
C ALA A 146 15.70 2.32 -6.74
N PRO A 147 16.96 2.09 -7.11
CA PRO A 147 18.01 3.08 -6.89
C PRO A 147 17.63 4.43 -7.51
N ARG A 148 18.14 5.53 -6.94
CA ARG A 148 17.75 6.91 -7.33
C ARG A 148 17.85 7.22 -8.83
N ARG A 149 18.80 6.60 -9.52
CA ARG A 149 19.04 6.77 -10.96
C ARG A 149 18.47 5.63 -11.80
N GLY A 150 17.78 4.65 -11.19
CA GLY A 150 17.29 3.45 -11.83
C GLY A 150 18.29 2.28 -11.79
N PRO A 151 18.10 1.25 -12.62
CA PRO A 151 17.07 1.18 -13.66
C PRO A 151 15.65 1.14 -13.10
N PHE A 152 14.71 1.77 -13.83
CA PHE A 152 13.29 1.72 -13.52
C PHE A 152 12.58 0.70 -14.40
N SER A 153 11.61 -0.03 -13.84
CA SER A 153 10.77 -0.99 -14.58
C SER A 153 9.31 -0.88 -14.14
N GLY A 154 8.41 -1.20 -15.06
CA GLY A 154 6.98 -1.38 -14.82
C GLY A 154 6.61 -2.86 -14.75
N TYR A 155 5.34 -3.15 -15.13
CA TYR A 155 4.82 -4.51 -15.19
C TYR A 155 5.74 -5.43 -16.04
N PRO A 156 5.93 -6.73 -15.68
CA PRO A 156 5.32 -7.42 -14.55
C PRO A 156 6.08 -7.28 -13.21
N THR A 157 7.32 -6.79 -13.21
CA THR A 157 8.14 -6.63 -12.00
C THR A 157 8.59 -5.18 -11.86
N PHE A 158 7.94 -4.48 -10.96
CA PHE A 158 8.12 -3.04 -10.78
C PHE A 158 9.44 -2.68 -10.08
N SER A 159 9.95 -1.51 -10.44
CA SER A 159 11.07 -0.83 -9.80
C SER A 159 10.88 0.66 -10.00
N ALA A 160 10.16 1.30 -9.09
CA ALA A 160 9.66 2.65 -9.27
C ALA A 160 10.69 3.72 -8.87
N PRO A 161 10.68 4.92 -9.48
CA PRO A 161 11.55 6.02 -9.07
C PRO A 161 11.27 6.44 -7.61
N PRO A 162 12.29 6.49 -6.72
CA PRO A 162 12.09 6.87 -5.33
C PRO A 162 11.68 8.34 -5.15
N GLN A 163 11.74 9.15 -6.20
CA GLN A 163 11.28 10.54 -6.20
C GLN A 163 9.77 10.66 -5.95
N VAL A 164 8.99 9.61 -6.17
CA VAL A 164 7.56 9.58 -5.84
C VAL A 164 7.33 9.82 -4.35
N VAL A 165 8.22 9.34 -3.48
CA VAL A 165 8.10 9.52 -2.02
C VAL A 165 8.15 11.00 -1.63
N THR A 166 8.91 11.82 -2.36
CA THR A 166 8.93 13.27 -2.16
C THR A 166 7.57 13.90 -2.48
N ALA A 167 6.93 13.48 -3.56
CA ALA A 167 5.59 13.95 -3.90
C ALA A 167 4.56 13.52 -2.85
N ILE A 168 4.56 12.24 -2.45
CA ILE A 168 3.71 11.69 -1.39
C ILE A 168 3.81 12.54 -0.12
N LYS A 169 5.03 12.81 0.36
CA LYS A 169 5.24 13.64 1.56
C LYS A 169 4.74 15.06 1.37
N ARG A 170 5.06 15.68 0.23
CA ARG A 170 4.74 17.10 -0.03
C ARG A 170 3.25 17.38 -0.19
N ILE A 171 2.45 16.40 -0.55
CA ILE A 171 0.99 16.56 -0.62
C ILE A 171 0.28 16.30 0.71
N GLY A 172 1.00 15.80 1.74
CA GLY A 172 0.51 15.73 3.10
C GLY A 172 0.29 14.33 3.66
N TYR A 173 0.80 13.27 3.02
CA TYR A 173 0.74 11.94 3.64
C TYR A 173 1.73 11.81 4.81
N ASP A 174 1.32 11.03 5.81
CA ASP A 174 2.09 10.71 7.02
C ASP A 174 2.75 9.34 6.95
N GLY A 175 2.20 8.44 6.14
CA GLY A 175 2.74 7.12 5.93
C GLY A 175 2.02 6.31 4.87
N CYS A 176 2.50 5.08 4.65
CA CYS A 176 1.93 4.17 3.64
C CYS A 176 1.84 2.74 4.15
N SER A 177 0.84 1.99 3.69
CA SER A 177 0.90 0.53 3.67
C SER A 177 1.84 0.06 2.55
N THR A 178 2.61 -0.98 2.81
CA THR A 178 3.66 -1.49 1.91
C THR A 178 3.56 -3.00 1.66
N ALA A 179 2.59 -3.71 2.27
CA ALA A 179 2.32 -5.10 1.96
C ALA A 179 1.41 -5.19 0.73
N SER A 180 1.99 -5.62 -0.39
CA SER A 180 1.30 -5.85 -1.66
C SER A 180 1.86 -7.09 -2.35
N ASN A 181 1.21 -7.53 -3.43
CA ASN A 181 1.71 -8.60 -4.29
C ASN A 181 3.02 -8.23 -5.02
N HIS A 182 3.34 -6.93 -5.14
CA HIS A 182 4.55 -6.40 -5.77
C HIS A 182 5.68 -6.06 -4.79
N THR A 183 5.48 -6.18 -3.49
CA THR A 183 6.49 -5.78 -2.47
C THR A 183 7.87 -6.36 -2.72
N VAL A 184 7.94 -7.61 -3.18
CA VAL A 184 9.21 -8.34 -3.40
C VAL A 184 9.62 -8.45 -4.87
N ASP A 185 9.07 -7.67 -5.79
CA ASP A 185 9.44 -7.67 -7.22
C ASP A 185 10.94 -7.47 -7.47
N LYS A 186 11.63 -6.83 -6.57
CA LYS A 186 13.09 -6.61 -6.59
C LYS A 186 13.79 -7.26 -5.38
N GLY A 187 13.17 -8.32 -4.85
CA GLY A 187 13.68 -9.08 -3.72
C GLY A 187 13.95 -8.22 -2.48
N GLU A 188 14.76 -8.74 -1.57
CA GLU A 188 15.16 -8.02 -0.35
C GLU A 188 15.74 -6.62 -0.62
N PRO A 189 16.64 -6.41 -1.59
CA PRO A 189 17.16 -5.06 -1.85
C PRO A 189 16.07 -4.06 -2.25
N GLY A 190 15.00 -4.52 -2.90
CA GLY A 190 13.83 -3.69 -3.25
C GLY A 190 13.10 -3.23 -2.00
N VAL A 191 12.77 -4.15 -1.10
CA VAL A 191 12.12 -3.85 0.19
C VAL A 191 12.96 -2.86 1.01
N ILE A 192 14.25 -3.16 1.19
CA ILE A 192 15.15 -2.31 1.98
C ILE A 192 15.20 -0.87 1.42
N ARG A 193 15.36 -0.72 0.10
CA ARG A 193 15.41 0.62 -0.54
C ARG A 193 14.11 1.38 -0.38
N THR A 194 12.98 0.68 -0.49
CA THR A 194 11.65 1.29 -0.33
C THR A 194 11.49 1.87 1.07
N LEU A 195 11.76 1.07 2.10
CA LEU A 195 11.62 1.51 3.48
C LEU A 195 12.62 2.62 3.84
N GLN A 196 13.86 2.52 3.36
CA GLN A 196 14.85 3.61 3.52
C GLN A 196 14.43 4.92 2.84
N ALA A 197 13.73 4.84 1.70
CA ALA A 197 13.24 6.04 1.03
C ALA A 197 12.10 6.69 1.81
N LEU A 198 11.19 5.89 2.37
CA LEU A 198 10.11 6.36 3.25
C LEU A 198 10.67 7.00 4.52
N ASP A 199 11.63 6.33 5.20
CA ASP A 199 12.30 6.88 6.39
C ASP A 199 12.94 8.25 6.13
N ARG A 200 13.71 8.37 5.03
CA ARG A 200 14.36 9.65 4.67
C ARG A 200 13.36 10.77 4.40
N ALA A 201 12.15 10.44 4.00
CA ALA A 201 11.08 11.42 3.79
C ALA A 201 10.26 11.70 5.06
N GLY A 202 10.52 11.01 6.17
CA GLY A 202 9.73 11.09 7.38
C GLY A 202 8.31 10.55 7.20
N LEU A 203 8.18 9.48 6.37
CA LEU A 203 6.94 8.73 6.19
C LEU A 203 7.04 7.41 6.94
N ARG A 204 6.09 7.12 7.81
CA ARG A 204 6.00 5.80 8.45
C ARG A 204 5.42 4.78 7.49
N TYR A 205 5.60 3.49 7.80
CA TYR A 205 5.09 2.40 6.95
C TYR A 205 4.64 1.21 7.79
N ALA A 206 3.74 0.41 7.22
CA ALA A 206 3.27 -0.83 7.80
C ALA A 206 3.20 -1.91 6.72
N GLY A 207 3.57 -3.17 7.05
CA GLY A 207 3.38 -4.32 6.18
C GLY A 207 4.64 -4.98 5.67
N SER A 208 5.77 -4.27 5.65
CA SER A 208 7.09 -4.85 5.34
C SER A 208 8.15 -4.35 6.30
N ALA A 209 9.28 -5.08 6.40
CA ALA A 209 10.34 -4.81 7.36
C ALA A 209 11.72 -5.24 6.83
N ARG A 210 12.78 -4.56 7.28
CA ARG A 210 14.17 -4.85 6.91
C ARG A 210 14.83 -5.89 7.82
N THR A 211 14.32 -5.99 9.06
CA THR A 211 14.84 -6.92 10.09
C THR A 211 13.69 -7.61 10.82
N ALA A 212 13.99 -8.72 11.49
CA ALA A 212 13.02 -9.42 12.31
C ALA A 212 12.51 -8.58 13.49
N ASP A 213 13.37 -7.71 14.03
CA ASP A 213 12.99 -6.81 15.12
C ASP A 213 12.05 -5.73 14.62
N GLU A 214 12.36 -5.12 13.47
CA GLU A 214 11.47 -4.13 12.83
C GLU A 214 10.10 -4.73 12.53
N ALA A 215 10.03 -5.98 12.07
CA ALA A 215 8.75 -6.67 11.79
C ALA A 215 7.87 -6.88 13.04
N ARG A 216 8.47 -6.80 14.22
CA ARG A 216 7.75 -6.87 15.51
C ARG A 216 7.19 -5.53 15.97
N LEU A 217 7.66 -4.43 15.40
CA LEU A 217 7.19 -3.10 15.79
C LEU A 217 5.78 -2.84 15.26
N ILE A 218 4.98 -2.17 16.08
CA ILE A 218 3.68 -1.63 15.65
C ILE A 218 3.91 -0.21 15.13
N THR A 219 3.41 0.06 13.93
CA THR A 219 3.45 1.41 13.38
C THR A 219 2.34 2.25 14.02
N LEU A 220 2.72 3.22 14.85
CA LEU A 220 1.82 4.14 15.55
C LEU A 220 1.92 5.53 14.94
N TYR A 221 0.79 6.23 14.87
CA TYR A 221 0.68 7.64 14.50
C TYR A 221 -0.02 8.39 15.64
N ASN A 222 0.32 9.65 15.81
CA ASN A 222 -0.45 10.55 16.67
C ASN A 222 -1.35 11.41 15.79
N ALA A 223 -2.66 11.25 15.93
CA ALA A 223 -3.68 12.05 15.27
C ALA A 223 -4.44 12.84 16.34
N ASN A 224 -4.10 14.10 16.54
CA ASN A 224 -4.70 14.98 17.58
C ASN A 224 -4.69 14.35 18.98
N GLY A 225 -3.55 13.75 19.38
CA GLY A 225 -3.42 13.08 20.68
C GLY A 225 -3.86 11.61 20.69
N VAL A 226 -4.62 11.15 19.69
CA VAL A 226 -5.09 9.75 19.56
C VAL A 226 -3.98 8.90 18.94
N GLN A 227 -3.65 7.78 19.57
CA GLN A 227 -2.66 6.83 19.05
C GLN A 227 -3.33 5.86 18.06
N VAL A 228 -3.02 6.00 16.79
CA VAL A 228 -3.56 5.17 15.70
C VAL A 228 -2.52 4.15 15.26
N ALA A 229 -2.81 2.86 15.48
CA ALA A 229 -1.99 1.77 14.93
C ALA A 229 -2.40 1.47 13.49
N HIS A 230 -1.42 1.28 12.62
CA HIS A 230 -1.62 0.84 11.25
C HIS A 230 -0.99 -0.54 11.05
N LEU A 231 -1.79 -1.50 10.65
CA LEU A 231 -1.36 -2.85 10.25
C LEU A 231 -1.62 -3.02 8.75
N SER A 232 -0.73 -3.73 8.06
CA SER A 232 -0.92 -3.99 6.63
C SER A 232 -0.53 -5.42 6.28
N TYR A 233 -1.33 -6.09 5.45
CA TYR A 233 -1.15 -7.48 5.01
C TYR A 233 -1.50 -7.64 3.53
N THR A 234 -0.86 -8.60 2.85
CA THR A 234 -1.16 -8.98 1.47
C THR A 234 -1.54 -10.45 1.36
N TYR A 235 -2.38 -10.78 0.38
CA TYR A 235 -2.75 -12.17 0.08
C TYR A 235 -1.56 -12.99 -0.41
N GLY A 236 -0.57 -12.37 -1.05
CA GLY A 236 0.54 -13.06 -1.68
C GLY A 236 1.58 -12.13 -2.29
N THR A 237 2.49 -12.70 -3.06
CA THR A 237 3.63 -12.02 -3.69
C THR A 237 3.80 -12.42 -5.17
N ASN A 238 2.70 -12.61 -5.91
CA ASN A 238 2.68 -13.03 -7.32
C ASN A 238 3.53 -14.29 -7.59
N GLY A 239 3.54 -15.22 -6.64
CA GLY A 239 4.34 -16.46 -6.74
C GLY A 239 5.85 -16.26 -6.51
N LEU A 240 6.32 -15.03 -6.30
CA LEU A 240 7.71 -14.79 -5.93
C LEU A 240 7.94 -15.23 -4.47
N PRO A 241 9.00 -16.01 -4.19
CA PRO A 241 9.31 -16.43 -2.84
C PRO A 241 9.78 -15.24 -1.99
N LEU A 242 9.44 -15.25 -0.72
CA LEU A 242 10.08 -14.35 0.24
C LEU A 242 11.58 -14.66 0.33
N PRO A 243 12.42 -13.68 0.65
CA PRO A 243 13.85 -13.88 0.82
C PRO A 243 14.14 -15.03 1.80
N PRO A 244 15.12 -15.92 1.51
CA PRO A 244 15.40 -17.09 2.32
C PRO A 244 15.62 -16.72 3.80
N ARG A 245 14.96 -17.48 4.70
CA ARG A 245 15.02 -17.29 6.16
C ARG A 245 14.49 -15.94 6.66
N LYS A 246 13.73 -15.19 5.84
CA LYS A 246 13.14 -13.89 6.20
C LYS A 246 11.62 -13.86 5.97
N PRO A 247 10.84 -14.82 6.51
CA PRO A 247 9.39 -14.88 6.30
C PRO A 247 8.66 -13.66 6.91
N TRP A 248 9.34 -12.92 7.74
CA TRP A 248 8.88 -11.71 8.41
C TRP A 248 9.01 -10.45 7.55
N MET A 249 9.72 -10.51 6.41
CA MET A 249 10.02 -9.33 5.59
C MET A 249 8.78 -8.67 4.99
N VAL A 250 7.73 -9.43 4.74
CA VAL A 250 6.41 -8.94 4.31
C VAL A 250 5.33 -9.68 5.08
N ASN A 251 4.32 -8.98 5.51
CA ASN A 251 3.15 -9.57 6.15
C ASN A 251 2.27 -10.25 5.09
N VAL A 252 2.60 -11.51 4.76
CA VAL A 252 1.84 -12.34 3.83
C VAL A 252 0.83 -13.20 4.56
N GLY A 253 -0.35 -13.33 3.96
CA GLY A 253 -1.47 -14.14 4.43
C GLY A 253 -2.55 -13.33 5.14
N LEU A 254 -3.79 -13.66 4.82
CA LEU A 254 -4.99 -12.97 5.30
C LEU A 254 -5.71 -13.75 6.42
N ALA A 255 -4.94 -14.42 7.29
CA ALA A 255 -5.48 -15.18 8.41
C ALA A 255 -6.06 -14.24 9.50
N PRO A 256 -7.41 -14.17 9.69
CA PRO A 256 -8.02 -13.20 10.58
C PRO A 256 -7.54 -13.31 12.02
N ARG A 257 -7.33 -14.55 12.53
CA ARG A 257 -6.83 -14.77 13.90
C ARG A 257 -5.45 -14.17 14.13
N LYS A 258 -4.54 -14.29 13.14
CA LYS A 258 -3.18 -13.72 13.21
C LYS A 258 -3.24 -12.19 13.20
N ILE A 259 -4.06 -11.62 12.33
CA ILE A 259 -4.23 -10.16 12.20
C ILE A 259 -4.88 -9.58 13.47
N ALA A 260 -5.94 -10.22 13.99
CA ALA A 260 -6.59 -9.80 15.23
C ALA A 260 -5.65 -9.90 16.45
N ALA A 261 -4.78 -10.91 16.51
CA ALA A 261 -3.75 -11.02 17.56
C ALA A 261 -2.73 -9.86 17.47
N ALA A 262 -2.32 -9.45 16.26
CA ALA A 262 -1.46 -8.28 16.07
C ALA A 262 -2.18 -6.99 16.48
N ALA A 263 -3.47 -6.85 16.15
CA ALA A 263 -4.31 -5.73 16.59
C ALA A 263 -4.44 -5.66 18.12
N ALA A 264 -4.67 -6.81 18.77
CA ALA A 264 -4.72 -6.89 20.23
C ALA A 264 -3.37 -6.53 20.88
N ARG A 265 -2.25 -6.86 20.23
CA ARG A 265 -0.93 -6.42 20.66
C ARG A 265 -0.78 -4.90 20.51
N ALA A 266 -1.22 -4.32 19.39
CA ALA A 266 -1.20 -2.88 19.19
C ALA A 266 -1.96 -2.13 20.30
N ARG A 267 -3.12 -2.66 20.71
CA ARG A 267 -3.87 -2.11 21.86
C ARG A 267 -3.07 -2.15 23.15
N ARG A 268 -2.40 -3.26 23.46
CA ARG A 268 -1.53 -3.37 24.66
C ARG A 268 -0.32 -2.45 24.59
N GLU A 269 0.15 -2.11 23.41
CA GLU A 269 1.26 -1.17 23.18
C GLU A 269 0.78 0.29 23.09
N GLY A 270 -0.48 0.56 23.44
CA GLY A 270 -1.02 1.91 23.63
C GLY A 270 -1.79 2.48 22.44
N ALA A 271 -2.22 1.65 21.48
CA ALA A 271 -3.08 2.12 20.40
C ALA A 271 -4.51 2.38 20.90
N ASP A 272 -5.04 3.58 20.65
CA ASP A 272 -6.43 3.95 20.86
C ASP A 272 -7.34 3.50 19.73
N VAL A 273 -6.79 3.42 18.49
CA VAL A 273 -7.48 2.99 17.28
C VAL A 273 -6.58 2.07 16.48
N VAL A 274 -7.12 1.00 15.89
CA VAL A 274 -6.39 0.08 15.01
C VAL A 274 -7.03 0.01 13.64
N VAL A 275 -6.26 0.41 12.63
CA VAL A 275 -6.63 0.38 11.21
C VAL A 275 -5.85 -0.73 10.51
N VAL A 276 -6.53 -1.54 9.71
CA VAL A 276 -5.94 -2.65 8.97
C VAL A 276 -6.09 -2.42 7.47
N SER A 277 -4.96 -2.27 6.76
CA SER A 277 -4.90 -2.28 5.29
C SER A 277 -4.73 -3.70 4.78
N LEU A 278 -5.58 -4.12 3.84
CA LEU A 278 -5.54 -5.45 3.24
C LEU A 278 -5.40 -5.35 1.71
N HIS A 279 -4.33 -5.90 1.17
CA HIS A 279 -4.14 -6.06 -0.25
C HIS A 279 -4.71 -7.42 -0.65
N TRP A 280 -5.94 -7.42 -1.25
CA TRP A 280 -6.79 -8.61 -1.35
C TRP A 280 -7.83 -8.54 -2.47
N GLY A 281 -8.52 -9.65 -2.71
CA GLY A 281 -9.63 -9.72 -3.66
C GLY A 281 -9.19 -10.13 -5.06
N GLU A 282 -9.99 -9.76 -6.05
CA GLU A 282 -9.75 -10.03 -7.46
C GLU A 282 -9.64 -8.71 -8.23
N GLU A 283 -8.64 -8.62 -9.11
CA GLU A 283 -8.44 -7.45 -9.96
C GLU A 283 -9.66 -7.17 -10.83
N TYR A 284 -9.97 -5.89 -11.04
CA TYR A 284 -11.02 -5.36 -11.92
C TYR A 284 -12.46 -5.76 -11.55
N ARG A 285 -12.66 -6.27 -10.35
CA ARG A 285 -13.95 -6.69 -9.86
C ARG A 285 -14.49 -5.73 -8.79
N HIS A 286 -15.60 -5.03 -9.13
CA HIS A 286 -16.24 -4.11 -8.18
C HIS A 286 -16.89 -4.83 -6.98
N ALA A 287 -17.48 -6.01 -7.20
CA ALA A 287 -18.10 -6.77 -6.11
C ALA A 287 -17.04 -7.46 -5.24
N PRO A 288 -17.07 -7.29 -3.91
CA PRO A 288 -16.18 -7.99 -3.02
C PRO A 288 -16.35 -9.52 -3.12
N THR A 289 -15.24 -10.24 -3.09
CA THR A 289 -15.23 -11.70 -3.07
C THR A 289 -15.81 -12.26 -1.75
N ALA A 290 -16.20 -13.53 -1.76
CA ALA A 290 -16.62 -14.22 -0.53
C ALA A 290 -15.52 -14.22 0.54
N GLU A 291 -14.26 -14.34 0.13
CA GLU A 291 -13.12 -14.27 1.04
C GLU A 291 -12.96 -12.88 1.68
N GLN A 292 -13.02 -11.81 0.88
CA GLN A 292 -12.98 -10.44 1.40
C GLN A 292 -14.07 -10.23 2.48
N ARG A 293 -15.31 -10.63 2.20
CA ARG A 293 -16.43 -10.53 3.16
C ARG A 293 -16.19 -11.36 4.42
N ARG A 294 -15.69 -12.59 4.28
CA ARG A 294 -15.39 -13.47 5.40
C ARG A 294 -14.29 -12.89 6.30
N VAL A 295 -13.21 -12.40 5.70
CA VAL A 295 -12.08 -11.80 6.43
C VAL A 295 -12.51 -10.50 7.10
N ALA A 296 -13.25 -9.62 6.41
CA ALA A 296 -13.76 -8.37 6.97
C ALA A 296 -14.63 -8.62 8.21
N ARG A 297 -15.61 -9.53 8.11
CA ARG A 297 -16.48 -9.88 9.24
C ARG A 297 -15.71 -10.43 10.43
N ALA A 298 -14.74 -11.29 10.19
CA ALA A 298 -13.93 -11.87 11.26
C ALA A 298 -13.02 -10.82 11.94
N LEU A 299 -12.48 -9.86 11.20
CA LEU A 299 -11.64 -8.81 11.76
C LEU A 299 -12.47 -7.75 12.51
N LEU A 300 -13.56 -7.28 11.93
CA LEU A 300 -14.40 -6.25 12.54
C LEU A 300 -15.24 -6.81 13.70
N GLY A 301 -15.46 -8.14 13.76
CA GLY A 301 -15.98 -8.80 14.94
C GLY A 301 -14.99 -8.85 16.11
N SER A 302 -13.70 -8.56 15.89
CA SER A 302 -12.72 -8.43 16.97
C SER A 302 -12.85 -7.06 17.65
N PRO A 303 -12.81 -6.98 18.99
CA PRO A 303 -12.80 -5.70 19.70
C PRO A 303 -11.54 -4.87 19.42
N SER A 304 -10.47 -5.51 18.93
CA SER A 304 -9.17 -4.84 18.72
C SER A 304 -9.02 -4.15 17.38
N VAL A 305 -9.92 -4.38 16.40
CA VAL A 305 -9.87 -3.76 15.07
C VAL A 305 -11.01 -2.78 14.91
N ASP A 306 -10.75 -1.55 14.46
CA ASP A 306 -11.78 -0.51 14.30
C ASP A 306 -12.17 -0.26 12.85
N LEU A 307 -11.21 -0.43 11.93
CA LEU A 307 -11.41 -0.13 10.51
C LEU A 307 -10.60 -1.10 9.64
N VAL A 308 -11.20 -1.53 8.54
CA VAL A 308 -10.52 -2.30 7.48
C VAL A 308 -10.60 -1.52 6.18
N VAL A 309 -9.46 -1.38 5.47
CA VAL A 309 -9.37 -0.73 4.16
C VAL A 309 -8.63 -1.63 3.18
N GLY A 310 -9.24 -1.84 2.01
CA GLY A 310 -8.76 -2.77 1.00
C GLY A 310 -8.10 -2.10 -0.20
N HIS A 311 -7.22 -2.86 -0.84
CA HIS A 311 -6.40 -2.52 -2.00
C HIS A 311 -6.36 -3.70 -2.97
N HIS A 312 -5.66 -3.60 -4.10
CA HIS A 312 -5.42 -4.66 -5.10
C HIS A 312 -6.45 -4.75 -6.22
N ALA A 313 -7.73 -4.53 -5.96
CA ALA A 313 -8.75 -4.71 -7.00
C ALA A 313 -8.58 -3.76 -8.21
N HIS A 314 -7.79 -2.70 -8.09
CA HIS A 314 -7.54 -1.64 -9.08
C HIS A 314 -8.81 -0.94 -9.59
N VAL A 315 -9.95 -1.24 -8.99
CA VAL A 315 -11.23 -0.56 -9.14
C VAL A 315 -11.84 -0.30 -7.77
N VAL A 316 -12.68 0.71 -7.66
CA VAL A 316 -13.37 0.99 -6.40
C VAL A 316 -14.32 -0.16 -6.08
N GLN A 317 -14.35 -0.59 -4.84
CA GLN A 317 -15.28 -1.55 -4.28
C GLN A 317 -16.15 -0.88 -3.20
N PRO A 318 -17.27 -1.50 -2.78
CA PRO A 318 -18.20 -0.91 -1.83
C PRO A 318 -17.58 -0.63 -0.46
N PHE A 319 -18.24 0.25 0.28
CA PHE A 319 -18.11 0.35 1.72
C PHE A 319 -19.25 -0.44 2.37
N GLU A 320 -18.97 -1.15 3.46
CA GLU A 320 -19.96 -1.93 4.23
C GLU A 320 -19.79 -1.64 5.71
N ARG A 321 -20.91 -1.48 6.40
CA ARG A 321 -20.96 -1.42 7.86
C ARG A 321 -21.16 -2.82 8.41
N ILE A 322 -20.30 -3.25 9.31
CA ILE A 322 -20.37 -4.56 9.98
C ILE A 322 -20.42 -4.31 11.49
N GLY A 323 -21.62 -4.49 12.08
CA GLY A 323 -21.86 -4.00 13.42
C GLY A 323 -21.76 -2.46 13.46
N ASP A 324 -20.91 -1.93 14.33
CA ASP A 324 -20.63 -0.50 14.44
C ASP A 324 -19.38 -0.03 13.71
N LYS A 325 -18.70 -0.94 13.02
CA LYS A 325 -17.43 -0.69 12.35
C LYS A 325 -17.57 -0.74 10.84
N TRP A 326 -16.53 -0.29 10.13
CA TRP A 326 -16.57 -0.13 8.68
C TRP A 326 -15.46 -0.90 7.97
N VAL A 327 -15.79 -1.38 6.77
CA VAL A 327 -14.82 -1.80 5.76
C VAL A 327 -15.04 -1.02 4.48
N ALA A 328 -13.95 -0.47 3.91
CA ALA A 328 -13.88 -0.06 2.52
C ALA A 328 -13.16 -1.18 1.77
N TYR A 329 -13.87 -1.95 0.95
CA TYR A 329 -13.31 -3.18 0.35
C TYR A 329 -12.20 -2.93 -0.66
N GLY A 330 -12.26 -1.81 -1.40
CA GLY A 330 -11.24 -1.39 -2.35
C GLY A 330 -11.39 0.08 -2.71
N LEU A 331 -10.27 0.80 -2.77
CA LEU A 331 -10.26 2.23 -3.09
C LEU A 331 -9.88 2.51 -4.55
N GLY A 332 -9.67 1.46 -5.36
CA GLY A 332 -9.21 1.58 -6.73
C GLY A 332 -7.81 2.12 -6.86
N ASN A 333 -7.46 2.64 -8.02
CA ASN A 333 -6.15 3.23 -8.26
C ASN A 333 -6.13 4.69 -7.81
N GLN A 334 -5.08 5.05 -7.06
CA GLN A 334 -4.78 6.45 -6.77
C GLN A 334 -3.90 7.05 -7.86
N VAL A 335 -2.76 6.41 -8.13
CA VAL A 335 -1.86 6.77 -9.23
C VAL A 335 -1.40 5.51 -9.92
N ALA A 336 -2.02 5.21 -11.02
CA ALA A 336 -1.69 4.08 -11.89
C ALA A 336 -1.97 4.48 -13.34
N ASN A 337 -1.40 3.76 -14.27
CA ASN A 337 -1.78 3.80 -15.67
C ASN A 337 -1.80 2.37 -16.19
N PRO A 338 -2.81 1.60 -15.80
CA PRO A 338 -2.96 0.24 -16.29
C PRO A 338 -3.19 0.22 -17.78
N SER A 339 -2.92 -0.90 -18.42
CA SER A 339 -3.13 -1.10 -19.84
C SER A 339 -4.58 -0.83 -20.26
N ALA A 340 -4.73 -0.32 -21.46
CA ALA A 340 -6.00 0.15 -22.03
C ALA A 340 -7.13 -0.90 -21.98
N GLY A 341 -8.35 -0.40 -21.79
CA GLY A 341 -9.57 -1.17 -21.98
C GLY A 341 -10.51 -1.19 -20.77
N ILE A 342 -10.04 -0.91 -19.55
CA ILE A 342 -10.89 -0.89 -18.36
C ILE A 342 -10.94 0.52 -17.77
N ALA A 343 -11.90 1.32 -18.22
CA ALA A 343 -12.03 2.72 -17.82
C ALA A 343 -12.11 2.92 -16.28
N ALA A 344 -12.72 1.97 -15.57
CA ALA A 344 -12.84 2.01 -14.12
C ALA A 344 -11.50 2.00 -13.38
N THR A 345 -10.40 1.52 -14.01
CA THR A 345 -9.07 1.53 -13.41
C THR A 345 -8.40 2.91 -13.40
N HIS A 346 -8.98 3.88 -14.11
CA HIS A 346 -8.58 5.29 -14.03
C HIS A 346 -9.33 6.06 -12.93
N GLU A 347 -10.26 5.40 -12.24
CA GLU A 347 -11.03 5.98 -11.15
C GLU A 347 -10.58 5.39 -9.80
N GLY A 348 -10.64 6.21 -8.77
CA GLY A 348 -10.34 5.84 -7.40
C GLY A 348 -11.22 6.58 -6.42
N ALA A 349 -11.00 6.32 -5.15
CA ALA A 349 -11.62 7.05 -4.06
C ALA A 349 -10.59 7.40 -2.98
N ILE A 350 -10.65 8.63 -2.49
CA ILE A 350 -10.07 8.98 -1.19
C ILE A 350 -11.16 8.67 -0.18
N ALA A 351 -10.94 7.66 0.66
CA ALA A 351 -11.80 7.37 1.78
C ALA A 351 -11.44 8.32 2.93
N TRP A 352 -12.45 8.90 3.55
CA TRP A 352 -12.30 9.83 4.65
C TRP A 352 -13.13 9.33 5.82
N PHE A 353 -12.49 9.07 6.97
CA PHE A 353 -13.09 8.54 8.17
C PHE A 353 -12.94 9.56 9.31
N ARG A 354 -14.05 10.12 9.79
CA ARG A 354 -14.06 10.88 11.03
C ARG A 354 -14.32 9.91 12.17
N PHE A 355 -13.36 9.80 13.06
CA PHE A 355 -13.47 9.07 14.31
C PHE A 355 -13.97 10.04 15.39
N GLU A 356 -14.96 9.62 16.14
CA GLU A 356 -15.56 10.37 17.23
C GLU A 356 -15.57 9.49 18.49
N ARG A 357 -15.06 10.03 19.58
CA ARG A 357 -15.02 9.33 20.87
C ARG A 357 -16.43 9.23 21.43
N THR A 358 -16.82 8.08 21.92
CA THR A 358 -18.09 7.82 22.61
C THR A 358 -17.82 7.12 23.94
N ALA A 359 -18.85 6.97 24.78
CA ALA A 359 -18.71 6.21 26.03
C ALA A 359 -18.26 4.75 25.79
N ASP A 360 -18.68 4.16 24.67
CA ASP A 360 -18.42 2.76 24.32
C ASP A 360 -17.19 2.55 23.42
N GLY A 361 -16.39 3.61 23.15
CA GLY A 361 -15.21 3.56 22.28
C GLY A 361 -15.25 4.57 21.13
N TRP A 362 -14.91 4.13 19.91
CA TRP A 362 -14.83 5.00 18.75
C TRP A 362 -15.96 4.72 17.75
N ARG A 363 -16.69 5.77 17.38
CA ARG A 363 -17.65 5.75 16.27
C ARG A 363 -17.00 6.29 15.02
N VAL A 364 -17.15 5.58 13.89
CA VAL A 364 -16.56 5.95 12.61
C VAL A 364 -17.63 6.46 11.66
N HIS A 365 -17.43 7.67 11.12
CA HIS A 365 -18.28 8.30 10.12
C HIS A 365 -17.52 8.34 8.79
N PRO A 366 -17.81 7.44 7.84
CA PRO A 366 -17.17 7.44 6.54
C PRO A 366 -17.74 8.51 5.62
N SER A 367 -16.88 9.08 4.80
CA SER A 367 -17.20 9.83 3.58
C SER A 367 -16.15 9.53 2.52
N PHE A 368 -16.31 10.00 1.30
CA PHE A 368 -15.34 9.75 0.25
C PHE A 368 -15.32 10.88 -0.79
N ALA A 369 -14.17 11.04 -1.42
CA ALA A 369 -14.00 11.89 -2.60
C ALA A 369 -13.60 11.01 -3.79
N PRO A 370 -14.41 10.92 -4.85
CA PRO A 370 -13.99 10.25 -6.08
C PRO A 370 -12.78 10.94 -6.68
N THR A 371 -11.85 10.14 -7.21
CA THR A 371 -10.68 10.63 -7.92
C THR A 371 -10.61 10.04 -9.31
N LYS A 372 -9.94 10.76 -10.21
CA LYS A 372 -9.65 10.29 -11.56
C LYS A 372 -8.24 10.67 -11.94
N ILE A 373 -7.51 9.70 -12.50
CA ILE A 373 -6.25 9.96 -13.16
C ILE A 373 -6.49 10.11 -14.67
N GLY A 374 -6.08 11.24 -15.23
CA GLY A 374 -6.21 11.51 -16.68
C GLY A 374 -5.29 10.59 -17.48
N ALA A 375 -5.73 10.22 -18.69
CA ALA A 375 -4.92 9.40 -19.59
C ALA A 375 -3.66 10.12 -20.09
N GLY A 376 -3.65 11.48 -20.03
CA GLY A 376 -2.52 12.32 -20.43
C GLY A 376 -2.26 12.39 -21.94
N PRO A 377 -1.10 12.98 -22.35
CA PRO A 377 -0.33 13.96 -21.59
C PRO A 377 -1.06 15.31 -21.43
N PRO A 378 -0.94 15.99 -20.29
CA PRO A 378 -0.27 15.55 -19.08
C PRO A 378 -1.12 14.59 -18.22
N ILE A 379 -0.48 13.59 -17.63
CA ILE A 379 -1.14 12.68 -16.67
C ILE A 379 -1.27 13.41 -15.33
N ARG A 380 -2.51 13.58 -14.86
CA ARG A 380 -2.81 14.29 -13.61
C ARG A 380 -3.91 13.57 -12.85
N LEU A 381 -3.75 13.51 -11.54
CA LEU A 381 -4.75 13.02 -10.61
C LEU A 381 -5.55 14.20 -10.08
N ALA A 382 -6.87 14.07 -10.06
CA ALA A 382 -7.76 15.10 -9.54
C ALA A 382 -8.93 14.49 -8.78
N VAL A 383 -9.44 15.23 -7.80
CA VAL A 383 -10.77 14.98 -7.23
C VAL A 383 -11.81 15.30 -8.30
N THR A 384 -12.82 14.46 -8.43
CA THR A 384 -13.86 14.61 -9.45
C THR A 384 -15.24 14.31 -8.86
N ARG A 385 -16.26 14.59 -9.65
CA ARG A 385 -17.61 14.08 -9.40
C ARG A 385 -17.79 12.86 -10.29
N SER A 386 -17.77 11.66 -9.71
CA SER A 386 -17.99 10.40 -10.43
C SER A 386 -19.25 9.71 -9.91
N PRO A 387 -20.37 9.73 -10.66
CA PRO A 387 -21.58 8.99 -10.27
C PRO A 387 -21.33 7.49 -10.21
N SER A 388 -20.50 6.92 -11.11
CA SER A 388 -20.13 5.51 -11.12
C SER A 388 -19.43 5.10 -9.83
N VAL A 389 -18.43 5.85 -9.39
CA VAL A 389 -17.74 5.61 -8.11
C VAL A 389 -18.73 5.70 -6.95
N ALA A 390 -19.60 6.71 -6.94
CA ALA A 390 -20.58 6.88 -5.87
C ALA A 390 -21.60 5.73 -5.84
N GLN A 391 -22.03 5.23 -7.00
CA GLN A 391 -22.89 4.05 -7.11
C GLN A 391 -22.20 2.80 -6.54
N VAL A 392 -20.94 2.56 -6.89
CA VAL A 392 -20.18 1.40 -6.40
C VAL A 392 -20.01 1.49 -4.88
N VAL A 393 -19.55 2.63 -4.35
CA VAL A 393 -19.33 2.81 -2.89
C VAL A 393 -20.59 2.49 -2.10
N ARG A 394 -21.77 2.82 -2.64
CA ARG A 394 -23.08 2.64 -1.99
C ARG A 394 -23.80 1.35 -2.38
N SER A 395 -23.21 0.48 -3.19
CA SER A 395 -23.88 -0.68 -3.79
C SER A 395 -24.33 -1.75 -2.78
N LEU A 396 -23.84 -1.70 -1.55
CA LEU A 396 -24.30 -2.56 -0.43
C LEU A 396 -25.38 -1.90 0.45
N GLY A 397 -25.97 -0.78 0.00
CA GLY A 397 -27.07 -0.10 0.69
C GLY A 397 -26.64 0.96 1.71
N GLU A 398 -25.32 1.13 1.92
CA GLU A 398 -24.82 2.10 2.89
C GLU A 398 -24.90 3.54 2.37
N ARG A 399 -25.33 4.44 3.24
CA ARG A 399 -25.39 5.89 2.94
C ARG A 399 -24.06 6.58 3.26
N VAL A 400 -23.05 6.34 2.43
CA VAL A 400 -21.76 7.03 2.56
C VAL A 400 -21.80 8.36 1.79
N PRO A 401 -21.67 9.52 2.44
CA PRO A 401 -21.73 10.81 1.77
C PRO A 401 -20.44 11.10 0.98
N LEU A 402 -20.57 11.98 -0.01
CA LEU A 402 -19.41 12.63 -0.61
C LEU A 402 -18.77 13.57 0.41
N LEU A 403 -17.45 13.65 0.40
CA LEU A 403 -16.68 14.62 1.15
C LEU A 403 -17.04 16.03 0.63
N LYS A 404 -17.36 16.94 1.54
CA LYS A 404 -17.75 18.32 1.22
C LYS A 404 -16.54 19.23 1.05
#